data_4a987eda40ce8f1195bb1c972708dd84
#
_entry.id   4a987eda40ce8f1195bb1c972708dd84
#
_cell.length_a   1.000
_cell.length_b   1.000
_cell.length_c   1.000
_cell.angle_alpha   90.00
_cell.angle_beta   90.00
_cell.angle_gamma   90.00
#
_symmetry.space_group_name_H-M   'P 1'
#
loop_
_entity.id
_entity.type
_entity.pdbx_description
1 polymer ?
#
loop_
_entity_poly.entity_id
_entity_poly.type
_entity_poly.pdbx_seq_one_letter_code
_entity_poly.pdbx_strand_id
1 'polypeptide(L)'
;DEGKELAESNRYFSWVDDQIQSIRPDDLFSIIYTSGSLGSPKGVDLSQRNMLAQIQNLMELFPLNSEEDVCLTILPVAHILERMAVYFYMLNGVRIYFGDTPKNVATMLTEVHPTVMIVVPRILERLYESMTMIGDKAKGFKRLVIQNAVKLAKISEPGKGRSLMQRIYDRLVYRKMRDALGGKFKLIVSGSCALNKSILRFLLNIGLPVYEGYGMTECSPVVSANCPKVSKAGTIGKPLSLLEVKIGDNSEIWVKGDSVFVGYHNDPVTNKRVFTEDGFFKTGDQGFFDSDDFLNFTGRIKELLKTSTGKYVCPSPIELEI
;
A
#
# COMPACT_ATOMS: atom_id res chain seq x y z
N ASP A 1 -4.08 -1.90 38.53
CA ASP A 1 -5.07 -2.63 39.30
C ASP A 1 -6.42 -1.92 39.37
N GLU A 2 -6.50 -0.58 39.30
CA GLU A 2 -7.75 0.18 39.13
C GLU A 2 -8.58 -0.31 37.92
N GLY A 3 -7.95 -0.63 36.82
CA GLY A 3 -8.65 -1.16 35.61
C GLY A 3 -9.31 -2.53 35.83
N LYS A 4 -8.78 -3.37 36.74
CA LYS A 4 -9.40 -4.65 37.10
C LYS A 4 -10.62 -4.44 38.01
N GLU A 5 -10.52 -3.58 39.00
CA GLU A 5 -11.64 -3.23 39.90
C GLU A 5 -12.79 -2.56 39.14
N LEU A 6 -12.45 -1.71 38.16
CA LEU A 6 -13.41 -1.10 37.23
C LEU A 6 -14.08 -2.12 36.33
N ALA A 7 -13.31 -3.10 35.80
CA ALA A 7 -13.82 -4.19 34.98
C ALA A 7 -14.72 -5.17 35.74
N GLU A 8 -14.53 -5.34 37.04
CA GLU A 8 -15.36 -6.20 37.90
C GLU A 8 -16.70 -5.53 38.29
N SER A 9 -16.86 -4.21 38.10
CA SER A 9 -18.13 -3.54 38.35
C SER A 9 -19.06 -3.64 37.12
N ASN A 10 -20.20 -4.33 37.25
CA ASN A 10 -21.23 -4.46 36.20
C ASN A 10 -21.67 -3.12 35.58
N ARG A 11 -21.45 -2.00 36.28
CA ARG A 11 -21.80 -0.66 35.82
C ARG A 11 -20.95 -0.18 34.63
N TYR A 12 -19.67 -0.64 34.53
CA TYR A 12 -18.79 -0.25 33.42
C TYR A 12 -19.03 -1.09 32.18
N PHE A 13 -19.37 -2.38 32.33
CA PHE A 13 -19.71 -3.22 31.20
C PHE A 13 -20.99 -2.74 30.52
N SER A 14 -22.04 -2.40 31.27
CA SER A 14 -23.26 -1.84 30.69
C SER A 14 -22.99 -0.50 29.97
N TRP A 15 -22.14 0.37 30.54
CA TRP A 15 -21.78 1.64 29.90
C TRP A 15 -21.01 1.43 28.59
N VAL A 16 -20.05 0.49 28.55
CA VAL A 16 -19.29 0.14 27.33
C VAL A 16 -20.24 -0.41 26.26
N ASP A 17 -21.15 -1.31 26.63
CA ASP A 17 -22.13 -1.88 25.72
C ASP A 17 -23.08 -0.79 25.17
N ASP A 18 -23.54 0.13 26.03
CA ASP A 18 -24.36 1.28 25.61
C ASP A 18 -23.59 2.18 24.62
N GLN A 19 -22.29 2.45 24.88
CA GLN A 19 -21.46 3.21 23.97
C GLN A 19 -21.30 2.50 22.63
N ILE A 20 -21.03 1.20 22.62
CA ILE A 20 -20.89 0.41 21.38
C ILE A 20 -22.20 0.45 20.58
N GLN A 21 -23.36 0.28 21.24
CA GLN A 21 -24.66 0.33 20.59
C GLN A 21 -25.06 1.72 20.07
N SER A 22 -24.49 2.78 20.67
CA SER A 22 -24.75 4.16 20.24
C SER A 22 -23.96 4.59 19.01
N ILE A 23 -22.91 3.85 18.63
CA ILE A 23 -22.05 4.20 17.48
C ILE A 23 -22.84 4.15 16.18
N ARG A 24 -22.78 5.24 15.42
CA ARG A 24 -23.40 5.37 14.11
C ARG A 24 -22.36 5.33 12.99
N PRO A 25 -22.73 4.89 11.78
CA PRO A 25 -21.82 4.87 10.65
C PRO A 25 -21.16 6.22 10.34
N ASP A 26 -21.87 7.31 10.57
CA ASP A 26 -21.39 8.66 10.25
C ASP A 26 -20.66 9.35 11.42
N ASP A 27 -20.53 8.68 12.56
CA ASP A 27 -19.75 9.20 13.68
C ASP A 27 -18.25 9.27 13.31
N LEU A 28 -17.61 10.33 13.81
CA LEU A 28 -16.17 10.53 13.61
C LEU A 28 -15.39 9.37 14.26
N PHE A 29 -14.62 8.67 13.45
CA PHE A 29 -13.75 7.60 13.90
C PHE A 29 -12.35 8.11 14.26
N SER A 30 -11.77 8.95 13.38
CA SER A 30 -10.40 9.46 13.57
C SER A 30 -10.17 10.73 12.77
N ILE A 31 -9.33 11.62 13.29
CA ILE A 31 -8.76 12.74 12.55
C ILE A 31 -7.29 12.42 12.29
N ILE A 32 -6.91 12.35 11.03
CA ILE A 32 -5.52 12.10 10.64
C ILE A 32 -4.95 13.34 9.98
N TYR A 33 -3.90 13.90 10.58
CA TYR A 33 -3.23 15.07 10.01
C TYR A 33 -2.26 14.68 8.92
N THR A 34 -2.41 15.32 7.75
CA THR A 34 -1.52 15.15 6.60
C THR A 34 -0.67 16.40 6.40
N SER A 35 0.59 16.23 5.99
CA SER A 35 1.42 17.36 5.57
C SER A 35 0.89 17.91 4.26
N GLY A 36 0.12 18.98 4.32
CA GLY A 36 -0.35 19.69 3.13
C GLY A 36 0.83 20.17 2.27
N SER A 37 0.74 20.01 0.95
CA SER A 37 1.81 20.36 -0.01
C SER A 37 2.24 21.85 -0.01
N LEU A 38 1.49 22.74 0.64
CA LEU A 38 1.73 24.20 0.64
C LEU A 38 1.28 24.89 1.93
N GLY A 39 1.38 24.28 3.11
CA GLY A 39 0.94 24.99 4.32
C GLY A 39 0.90 24.16 5.59
N SER A 40 0.10 24.61 6.57
CA SER A 40 -0.15 23.89 7.82
C SER A 40 -0.78 22.53 7.57
N PRO A 41 -0.48 21.52 8.42
CA PRO A 41 -1.10 20.20 8.32
C PRO A 41 -2.63 20.29 8.34
N LYS A 42 -3.29 19.49 7.51
CA LYS A 42 -4.76 19.41 7.45
C LYS A 42 -5.23 18.14 8.13
N GLY A 43 -6.20 18.27 9.01
CA GLY A 43 -6.90 17.13 9.62
C GLY A 43 -7.90 16.54 8.62
N VAL A 44 -7.80 15.25 8.39
CA VAL A 44 -8.73 14.48 7.54
C VAL A 44 -9.73 13.77 8.45
N ASP A 45 -11.01 14.13 8.36
CA ASP A 45 -12.09 13.55 9.16
C ASP A 45 -12.56 12.24 8.54
N LEU A 46 -12.29 11.13 9.23
CA LEU A 46 -12.70 9.79 8.82
C LEU A 46 -13.83 9.29 9.73
N SER A 47 -14.93 8.84 9.13
CA SER A 47 -16.07 8.26 9.85
C SER A 47 -15.91 6.74 10.04
N GLN A 48 -16.76 6.15 10.89
CA GLN A 48 -16.88 4.69 11.04
C GLN A 48 -17.21 4.03 9.69
N ARG A 49 -18.10 4.62 8.91
CA ARG A 49 -18.47 4.19 7.55
C ARG A 49 -17.26 4.11 6.63
N ASN A 50 -16.43 5.16 6.62
CA ASN A 50 -15.25 5.21 5.75
C ASN A 50 -14.31 4.04 6.02
N MET A 51 -14.05 3.75 7.29
CA MET A 51 -13.14 2.68 7.71
C MET A 51 -13.71 1.29 7.37
N LEU A 52 -15.00 1.06 7.64
CA LEU A 52 -15.63 -0.24 7.37
C LEU A 52 -15.76 -0.51 5.87
N ALA A 53 -16.16 0.48 5.08
CA ALA A 53 -16.23 0.35 3.62
C ALA A 53 -14.85 0.00 3.02
N GLN A 54 -13.80 0.62 3.52
CA GLN A 54 -12.43 0.30 3.09
C GLN A 54 -12.04 -1.14 3.44
N ILE A 55 -12.32 -1.60 4.66
CA ILE A 55 -12.00 -2.96 5.08
C ILE A 55 -12.77 -3.98 4.24
N GLN A 56 -14.06 -3.72 3.95
CA GLN A 56 -14.87 -4.58 3.09
C GLN A 56 -14.26 -4.73 1.69
N ASN A 57 -13.82 -3.63 1.07
CA ASN A 57 -13.10 -3.65 -0.19
C ASN A 57 -11.82 -4.50 -0.12
N LEU A 58 -11.04 -4.33 0.96
CA LEU A 58 -9.77 -5.06 1.12
C LEU A 58 -9.99 -6.55 1.35
N MET A 59 -11.04 -6.96 2.07
CA MET A 59 -11.41 -8.37 2.25
C MET A 59 -11.74 -9.06 0.93
N GLU A 60 -12.37 -8.35 0.00
CA GLU A 60 -12.65 -8.88 -1.33
C GLU A 60 -11.39 -9.05 -2.18
N LEU A 61 -10.48 -8.07 -2.12
CA LEU A 61 -9.24 -8.06 -2.91
C LEU A 61 -8.19 -9.05 -2.38
N PHE A 62 -8.03 -9.09 -1.07
CA PHE A 62 -6.96 -9.77 -0.35
C PHE A 62 -7.52 -10.68 0.74
N PRO A 63 -8.19 -11.77 0.37
CA PRO A 63 -8.73 -12.70 1.36
C PRO A 63 -7.60 -13.31 2.20
N LEU A 64 -7.72 -13.20 3.52
CA LEU A 64 -6.77 -13.74 4.50
C LEU A 64 -7.38 -14.94 5.24
N ASN A 65 -6.51 -15.84 5.70
CA ASN A 65 -6.87 -16.99 6.50
C ASN A 65 -6.35 -16.81 7.93
N SER A 66 -7.25 -16.78 8.91
CA SER A 66 -6.92 -16.58 10.33
C SER A 66 -6.01 -17.65 10.93
N GLU A 67 -6.03 -18.87 10.42
CA GLU A 67 -5.23 -19.99 10.93
C GLU A 67 -3.81 -20.01 10.34
N GLU A 68 -3.67 -19.64 9.06
CA GLU A 68 -2.43 -19.79 8.32
C GLU A 68 -1.64 -18.49 8.20
N ASP A 69 -2.35 -17.34 8.13
CA ASP A 69 -1.69 -16.08 7.81
C ASP A 69 -1.09 -15.41 9.05
N VAL A 70 0.05 -14.80 8.81
CA VAL A 70 0.84 -14.09 9.81
C VAL A 70 1.26 -12.76 9.20
N CYS A 71 0.94 -11.67 9.87
CA CYS A 71 1.28 -10.33 9.43
C CYS A 71 2.41 -9.73 10.26
N LEU A 72 3.33 -9.06 9.60
CA LEU A 72 4.36 -8.23 10.24
C LEU A 72 4.07 -6.76 9.94
N THR A 73 3.88 -5.97 10.97
CA THR A 73 3.57 -4.56 10.97
C THR A 73 4.80 -3.77 11.42
N ILE A 74 5.31 -2.87 10.57
CA ILE A 74 6.54 -2.09 10.82
C ILE A 74 6.42 -0.61 10.50
N LEU A 75 5.32 -0.19 9.88
CA LEU A 75 5.07 1.20 9.57
C LEU A 75 4.38 1.91 10.76
N PRO A 76 4.46 3.24 10.87
CA PRO A 76 3.80 3.95 11.96
C PRO A 76 2.27 3.88 11.83
N VAL A 77 1.58 3.38 12.86
CA VAL A 77 0.09 3.36 12.94
C VAL A 77 -0.55 4.75 13.00
N ALA A 78 0.24 5.81 13.15
CA ALA A 78 -0.21 7.18 12.99
C ALA A 78 -0.61 7.50 11.54
N HIS A 79 -0.04 6.79 10.56
CA HIS A 79 -0.40 6.91 9.15
C HIS A 79 -1.55 5.98 8.79
N ILE A 80 -2.46 6.46 7.93
CA ILE A 80 -3.67 5.73 7.55
C ILE A 80 -3.38 4.36 6.95
N LEU A 81 -2.30 4.22 6.16
CA LEU A 81 -1.95 2.96 5.50
C LEU A 81 -1.76 1.83 6.50
N GLU A 82 -0.92 2.04 7.51
CA GLU A 82 -0.65 1.02 8.53
C GLU A 82 -1.81 0.85 9.49
N ARG A 83 -2.47 1.94 9.86
CA ARG A 83 -3.66 1.90 10.72
C ARG A 83 -4.76 1.05 10.09
N MET A 84 -5.04 1.25 8.81
CA MET A 84 -6.00 0.45 8.06
C MET A 84 -5.57 -1.02 7.96
N ALA A 85 -4.28 -1.27 7.73
CA ALA A 85 -3.72 -2.61 7.68
C ALA A 85 -3.96 -3.38 8.99
N VAL A 86 -3.68 -2.74 10.13
CA VAL A 86 -3.90 -3.34 11.46
C VAL A 86 -5.38 -3.69 11.65
N TYR A 87 -6.32 -2.79 11.36
CA TYR A 87 -7.74 -3.09 11.46
C TYR A 87 -8.18 -4.19 10.50
N PHE A 88 -7.67 -4.18 9.28
CA PHE A 88 -7.91 -5.24 8.31
C PHE A 88 -7.43 -6.61 8.82
N TYR A 89 -6.25 -6.67 9.43
CA TYR A 89 -5.73 -7.90 10.02
C TYR A 89 -6.55 -8.36 11.23
N MET A 90 -6.91 -7.43 12.12
CA MET A 90 -7.72 -7.71 13.30
C MET A 90 -9.09 -8.28 12.93
N LEU A 91 -9.79 -7.68 11.96
CA LEU A 91 -11.11 -8.14 11.53
C LEU A 91 -11.07 -9.47 10.76
N ASN A 92 -9.92 -9.83 10.18
CA ASN A 92 -9.71 -11.17 9.61
C ASN A 92 -9.22 -12.20 10.63
N GLY A 93 -9.03 -11.82 11.90
CA GLY A 93 -8.55 -12.72 12.96
C GLY A 93 -7.12 -13.23 12.76
N VAL A 94 -6.30 -12.50 11.99
CA VAL A 94 -4.93 -12.89 11.62
C VAL A 94 -3.95 -12.51 12.73
N ARG A 95 -2.94 -13.35 12.96
CA ARG A 95 -1.88 -13.04 13.93
C ARG A 95 -1.02 -11.89 13.47
N ILE A 96 -0.90 -10.85 14.33
CA ILE A 96 -0.15 -9.63 14.04
C ILE A 96 1.10 -9.59 14.92
N TYR A 97 2.26 -9.42 14.29
CA TYR A 97 3.52 -9.11 14.96
C TYR A 97 3.87 -7.65 14.72
N PHE A 98 4.05 -6.91 15.79
CA PHE A 98 4.49 -5.51 15.74
C PHE A 98 6.01 -5.46 15.80
N GLY A 99 6.61 -4.97 14.73
CA GLY A 99 8.04 -4.76 14.67
C GLY A 99 8.44 -3.44 15.36
N ASP A 100 9.66 -3.41 15.86
CA ASP A 100 10.22 -2.27 16.59
C ASP A 100 10.62 -1.13 15.65
N THR A 101 11.34 -1.45 14.58
CA THR A 101 11.87 -0.44 13.65
C THR A 101 12.10 -1.03 12.24
N PRO A 102 11.87 -0.24 11.17
CA PRO A 102 12.18 -0.67 9.80
C PRO A 102 13.66 -0.99 9.55
N LYS A 103 14.58 -0.60 10.46
CA LYS A 103 16.00 -0.92 10.34
C LYS A 103 16.28 -2.40 10.53
N ASN A 104 15.50 -3.08 11.38
CA ASN A 104 15.67 -4.48 11.74
C ASN A 104 14.79 -5.42 10.91
N VAL A 105 14.16 -4.93 9.83
CA VAL A 105 13.18 -5.69 9.04
C VAL A 105 13.72 -7.06 8.60
N ALA A 106 14.96 -7.15 8.15
CA ALA A 106 15.55 -8.41 7.68
C ALA A 106 15.58 -9.49 8.79
N THR A 107 15.94 -9.11 10.01
CA THR A 107 15.93 -10.03 11.17
C THR A 107 14.52 -10.44 11.51
N MET A 108 13.59 -9.49 11.62
CA MET A 108 12.19 -9.78 11.92
C MET A 108 11.53 -10.71 10.88
N LEU A 109 11.85 -10.54 9.59
CA LEU A 109 11.35 -11.42 8.52
C LEU A 109 11.78 -12.88 8.72
N THR A 110 13.01 -13.12 9.18
CA THR A 110 13.52 -14.48 9.45
C THR A 110 13.02 -15.07 10.75
N GLU A 111 12.61 -14.26 11.72
CA GLU A 111 12.05 -14.71 12.99
C GLU A 111 10.53 -14.98 12.91
N VAL A 112 9.80 -14.06 12.27
CA VAL A 112 8.33 -14.09 12.19
C VAL A 112 7.84 -14.95 11.04
N HIS A 113 8.56 -15.05 9.94
CA HIS A 113 8.13 -15.72 8.70
C HIS A 113 6.75 -15.25 8.22
N PRO A 114 6.55 -13.94 8.00
CA PRO A 114 5.23 -13.42 7.65
C PRO A 114 4.75 -13.93 6.29
N THR A 115 3.44 -14.14 6.19
CA THR A 115 2.77 -14.45 4.93
C THR A 115 2.24 -13.20 4.24
N VAL A 116 1.93 -12.16 5.03
CA VAL A 116 1.36 -10.90 4.55
C VAL A 116 2.12 -9.72 5.14
N MET A 117 2.38 -8.71 4.31
CA MET A 117 3.01 -7.47 4.75
C MET A 117 2.55 -6.30 3.90
N ILE A 118 2.27 -5.16 4.54
CA ILE A 118 2.08 -3.89 3.86
C ILE A 118 3.34 -3.06 4.04
N VAL A 119 3.86 -2.51 2.97
CA VAL A 119 5.14 -1.80 2.95
C VAL A 119 5.08 -0.54 2.11
N VAL A 120 6.07 0.32 2.29
CA VAL A 120 6.38 1.41 1.36
C VAL A 120 7.54 1.02 0.45
N PRO A 121 7.68 1.57 -0.76
CA PRO A 121 8.72 1.24 -1.72
C PRO A 121 10.12 1.20 -1.11
N ARG A 122 10.46 2.13 -0.23
CA ARG A 122 11.77 2.19 0.42
C ARG A 122 12.17 0.91 1.16
N ILE A 123 11.21 0.18 1.70
CA ILE A 123 11.48 -1.12 2.34
C ILE A 123 11.85 -2.16 1.28
N LEU A 124 11.12 -2.22 0.17
CA LEU A 124 11.39 -3.14 -0.93
C LEU A 124 12.74 -2.84 -1.61
N GLU A 125 13.08 -1.57 -1.77
CA GLU A 125 14.38 -1.13 -2.29
C GLU A 125 15.53 -1.62 -1.40
N ARG A 126 15.43 -1.45 -0.08
CA ARG A 126 16.43 -1.95 0.87
C ARG A 126 16.55 -3.48 0.85
N LEU A 127 15.43 -4.19 0.75
CA LEU A 127 15.45 -5.64 0.62
C LEU A 127 16.11 -6.06 -0.70
N TYR A 128 15.79 -5.38 -1.80
CA TYR A 128 16.43 -5.58 -3.09
C TYR A 128 17.96 -5.33 -3.02
N GLU A 129 18.40 -4.20 -2.46
CA GLU A 129 19.81 -3.89 -2.26
C GLU A 129 20.52 -5.00 -1.45
N SER A 130 19.93 -5.41 -0.33
CA SER A 130 20.47 -6.48 0.51
C SER A 130 20.64 -7.79 -0.23
N MET A 131 19.65 -8.18 -1.05
CA MET A 131 19.70 -9.40 -1.84
C MET A 131 20.75 -9.34 -2.95
N THR A 132 20.93 -8.20 -3.61
CA THR A 132 21.89 -8.03 -4.70
C THR A 132 23.32 -7.90 -4.18
N MET A 133 23.55 -7.28 -3.03
CA MET A 133 24.87 -7.20 -2.37
C MET A 133 25.46 -8.58 -2.04
N ILE A 134 24.64 -9.61 -1.82
CA ILE A 134 25.11 -10.99 -1.62
C ILE A 134 25.86 -11.47 -2.87
N GLY A 135 25.37 -11.10 -4.05
CA GLY A 135 26.02 -11.41 -5.33
C GLY A 135 27.37 -10.72 -5.50
N ASP A 136 27.47 -9.46 -5.07
CA ASP A 136 28.71 -8.69 -5.20
C ASP A 136 29.83 -9.17 -4.25
N LYS A 137 29.45 -9.69 -3.08
CA LYS A 137 30.36 -10.31 -2.11
C LYS A 137 30.77 -11.73 -2.52
N ALA A 138 30.07 -12.38 -3.43
CA ALA A 138 30.45 -13.71 -3.92
C ALA A 138 31.68 -13.66 -4.81
N LYS A 139 32.45 -14.77 -4.88
CA LYS A 139 33.68 -14.89 -5.68
C LYS A 139 33.50 -15.91 -6.81
N GLY A 140 34.31 -15.73 -7.86
CA GLY A 140 34.41 -16.68 -8.96
C GLY A 140 33.11 -16.98 -9.66
N PHE A 141 32.90 -18.23 -10.03
CA PHE A 141 31.72 -18.69 -10.78
C PHE A 141 30.40 -18.39 -10.07
N LYS A 142 30.35 -18.45 -8.73
CA LYS A 142 29.16 -18.15 -7.95
C LYS A 142 28.71 -16.71 -8.15
N ARG A 143 29.64 -15.75 -8.22
CA ARG A 143 29.33 -14.33 -8.50
C ARG A 143 28.66 -14.19 -9.87
N LEU A 144 29.24 -14.82 -10.91
CA LEU A 144 28.69 -14.77 -12.26
C LEU A 144 27.26 -15.32 -12.34
N VAL A 145 27.00 -16.44 -11.66
CA VAL A 145 25.67 -17.06 -11.62
C VAL A 145 24.65 -16.13 -10.98
N ILE A 146 24.99 -15.51 -9.83
CA ILE A 146 24.07 -14.61 -9.12
C ILE A 146 23.82 -13.34 -9.95
N GLN A 147 24.86 -12.73 -10.51
CA GLN A 147 24.71 -11.52 -11.34
C GLN A 147 23.84 -11.76 -12.59
N ASN A 148 24.04 -12.89 -13.28
CA ASN A 148 23.19 -13.27 -14.42
C ASN A 148 21.76 -13.55 -14.00
N ALA A 149 21.52 -14.18 -12.85
CA ALA A 149 20.19 -14.40 -12.31
C ALA A 149 19.48 -13.06 -12.01
N VAL A 150 20.17 -12.13 -11.31
CA VAL A 150 19.64 -10.78 -11.03
C VAL A 150 19.33 -10.02 -12.32
N LYS A 151 20.23 -10.04 -13.29
CA LYS A 151 20.04 -9.40 -14.60
C LYS A 151 18.80 -9.97 -15.31
N LEU A 152 18.67 -11.29 -15.37
CA LEU A 152 17.52 -11.95 -15.99
C LEU A 152 16.22 -11.59 -15.29
N ALA A 153 16.18 -11.54 -13.95
CA ALA A 153 15.01 -11.17 -13.20
C ALA A 153 14.56 -9.71 -13.45
N LYS A 154 15.49 -8.79 -13.70
CA LYS A 154 15.18 -7.38 -14.00
C LYS A 154 14.56 -7.17 -15.40
N ILE A 155 15.02 -7.94 -16.40
CA ILE A 155 14.61 -7.72 -17.78
C ILE A 155 13.44 -8.58 -18.23
N SER A 156 13.13 -9.67 -17.51
CA SER A 156 12.02 -10.56 -17.86
C SER A 156 10.68 -9.88 -17.58
N GLU A 157 9.70 -10.12 -18.45
CA GLU A 157 8.33 -9.66 -18.26
C GLU A 157 7.63 -10.56 -17.21
N PRO A 158 7.11 -9.98 -16.11
CA PRO A 158 6.33 -10.74 -15.13
C PRO A 158 5.06 -11.31 -15.73
N GLY A 159 4.62 -12.49 -15.25
CA GLY A 159 3.37 -13.13 -15.73
C GLY A 159 3.50 -13.94 -17.00
N LYS A 160 4.54 -13.75 -17.81
CA LYS A 160 4.88 -14.67 -18.90
C LYS A 160 5.55 -15.90 -18.32
N GLY A 161 5.20 -17.10 -18.83
CA GLY A 161 5.72 -18.38 -18.31
C GLY A 161 7.24 -18.38 -18.12
N ARG A 162 7.71 -18.98 -17.03
CA ARG A 162 9.13 -19.03 -16.67
C ARG A 162 9.96 -19.80 -17.71
N SER A 163 11.00 -19.19 -18.26
CA SER A 163 11.98 -19.82 -19.13
C SER A 163 12.75 -20.93 -18.38
N LEU A 164 13.40 -21.83 -19.13
CA LEU A 164 14.25 -22.88 -18.54
C LEU A 164 15.32 -22.27 -17.62
N MET A 165 15.97 -21.19 -18.05
CA MET A 165 16.99 -20.49 -17.28
C MET A 165 16.43 -19.90 -15.98
N GLN A 166 15.22 -19.31 -16.02
CA GLN A 166 14.55 -18.82 -14.82
C GLN A 166 14.27 -19.95 -13.82
N ARG A 167 13.89 -21.15 -14.28
CA ARG A 167 13.69 -22.33 -13.40
C ARG A 167 14.99 -22.80 -12.76
N ILE A 168 16.09 -22.76 -13.51
CA ILE A 168 17.43 -23.10 -12.98
C ILE A 168 17.86 -22.07 -11.93
N TYR A 169 17.71 -20.77 -12.24
CA TYR A 169 18.05 -19.72 -11.26
C TYR A 169 17.11 -19.69 -10.07
N ASP A 170 15.85 -20.11 -10.23
CA ASP A 170 14.95 -20.24 -9.08
C ASP A 170 15.50 -21.21 -8.05
N ARG A 171 15.96 -22.39 -8.51
CA ARG A 171 16.52 -23.43 -7.61
C ARG A 171 17.88 -23.01 -7.01
N LEU A 172 18.74 -22.34 -7.77
CA LEU A 172 20.09 -22.01 -7.36
C LEU A 172 20.20 -20.70 -6.56
N VAL A 173 19.35 -19.69 -6.89
CA VAL A 173 19.48 -18.31 -6.41
C VAL A 173 18.18 -17.79 -5.80
N TYR A 174 17.06 -17.75 -6.56
CA TYR A 174 15.87 -17.01 -6.12
C TYR A 174 15.22 -17.63 -4.88
N ARG A 175 15.19 -18.96 -4.78
CA ARG A 175 14.69 -19.62 -3.57
C ARG A 175 15.44 -19.18 -2.32
N LYS A 176 16.78 -19.10 -2.38
CA LYS A 176 17.60 -18.64 -1.26
C LYS A 176 17.34 -17.18 -0.92
N MET A 177 17.06 -16.34 -1.92
CA MET A 177 16.68 -14.95 -1.70
C MET A 177 15.33 -14.86 -0.98
N ARG A 178 14.33 -15.65 -1.38
CA ARG A 178 13.05 -15.72 -0.68
C ARG A 178 13.19 -16.27 0.74
N ASP A 179 13.98 -17.33 0.92
CA ASP A 179 14.20 -17.93 2.24
C ASP A 179 14.84 -16.93 3.22
N ALA A 180 15.75 -16.06 2.75
CA ALA A 180 16.34 -14.98 3.52
C ALA A 180 15.31 -13.90 3.95
N LEU A 181 14.14 -13.87 3.34
CA LEU A 181 13.01 -13.01 3.69
C LEU A 181 11.89 -13.77 4.44
N GLY A 182 12.21 -14.91 5.06
CA GLY A 182 11.24 -15.76 5.76
C GLY A 182 10.56 -16.81 4.89
N GLY A 183 10.62 -16.72 3.56
CA GLY A 183 10.23 -17.75 2.61
C GLY A 183 8.74 -18.05 2.47
N LYS A 184 7.84 -17.35 3.20
CA LYS A 184 6.41 -17.67 3.30
C LYS A 184 5.46 -16.63 2.72
N PHE A 185 5.95 -15.57 2.10
CA PHE A 185 5.10 -14.52 1.57
C PHE A 185 4.06 -15.03 0.57
N LYS A 186 2.79 -14.74 0.84
CA LYS A 186 1.63 -14.91 -0.03
C LYS A 186 1.17 -13.57 -0.60
N LEU A 187 1.43 -12.47 0.12
CA LEU A 187 0.97 -11.13 -0.21
C LEU A 187 1.91 -10.06 0.34
N ILE A 188 2.41 -9.21 -0.53
CA ILE A 188 3.09 -7.96 -0.17
C ILE A 188 2.39 -6.83 -0.90
N VAL A 189 1.81 -5.87 -0.18
CA VAL A 189 1.19 -4.68 -0.77
C VAL A 189 2.12 -3.49 -0.60
N SER A 190 2.46 -2.84 -1.70
CA SER A 190 3.28 -1.63 -1.74
C SER A 190 2.41 -0.40 -2.01
N GLY A 191 2.47 0.60 -1.13
CA GLY A 191 1.67 1.83 -1.25
C GLY A 191 2.44 3.10 -0.90
N SER A 192 1.76 4.23 -0.91
CA SER A 192 2.23 5.60 -0.62
C SER A 192 3.07 6.28 -1.70
N CYS A 193 3.85 5.58 -2.48
CA CYS A 193 4.55 6.10 -3.66
C CYS A 193 4.83 4.97 -4.65
N ALA A 194 5.22 5.33 -5.87
CA ALA A 194 5.51 4.35 -6.90
C ALA A 194 6.82 3.60 -6.60
N LEU A 195 6.85 2.31 -6.89
CA LEU A 195 8.05 1.48 -6.83
C LEU A 195 8.78 1.52 -8.18
N ASN A 196 10.12 1.61 -8.17
CA ASN A 196 10.91 1.53 -9.38
C ASN A 196 10.56 0.26 -10.18
N LYS A 197 10.22 0.41 -11.46
CA LYS A 197 9.74 -0.68 -12.34
C LYS A 197 10.73 -1.84 -12.45
N SER A 198 12.04 -1.56 -12.44
CA SER A 198 13.09 -2.60 -12.52
C SER A 198 13.13 -3.42 -11.23
N ILE A 199 12.93 -2.77 -10.07
CA ILE A 199 12.87 -3.45 -8.78
C ILE A 199 11.59 -4.29 -8.68
N LEU A 200 10.45 -3.73 -9.06
CA LEU A 200 9.19 -4.48 -9.10
C LEU A 200 9.31 -5.74 -9.97
N ARG A 201 9.83 -5.60 -11.20
CA ARG A 201 10.06 -6.74 -12.10
C ARG A 201 10.99 -7.78 -11.47
N PHE A 202 12.07 -7.35 -10.84
CA PHE A 202 12.97 -8.25 -10.13
C PHE A 202 12.23 -9.02 -9.04
N LEU A 203 11.50 -8.34 -8.16
CA LEU A 203 10.78 -8.96 -7.03
C LEU A 203 9.74 -9.98 -7.52
N LEU A 204 8.95 -9.63 -8.53
CA LEU A 204 7.97 -10.53 -9.13
C LEU A 204 8.62 -11.76 -9.78
N ASN A 205 9.73 -11.57 -10.51
CA ASN A 205 10.43 -12.66 -11.21
C ASN A 205 11.19 -13.60 -10.27
N ILE A 206 11.62 -13.12 -9.10
CA ILE A 206 12.14 -14.02 -8.06
C ILE A 206 11.03 -14.74 -7.28
N GLY A 207 9.75 -14.43 -7.57
CA GLY A 207 8.60 -15.10 -6.99
C GLY A 207 8.09 -14.48 -5.68
N LEU A 208 8.37 -13.20 -5.43
CA LEU A 208 7.71 -12.44 -4.36
C LEU A 208 6.39 -11.84 -4.89
N PRO A 209 5.27 -12.07 -4.24
CA PRO A 209 3.95 -11.60 -4.68
C PRO A 209 3.73 -10.14 -4.27
N VAL A 210 4.35 -9.21 -4.99
CA VAL A 210 4.27 -7.76 -4.73
C VAL A 210 3.15 -7.15 -5.58
N TYR A 211 2.25 -6.41 -4.93
CA TYR A 211 1.13 -5.72 -5.55
C TYR A 211 1.19 -4.23 -5.19
N GLU A 212 1.14 -3.38 -6.19
CA GLU A 212 1.09 -1.94 -5.98
C GLU A 212 -0.35 -1.47 -5.81
N GLY A 213 -0.57 -0.53 -4.88
CA GLY A 213 -1.82 0.15 -4.66
C GLY A 213 -1.64 1.66 -4.62
N TYR A 214 -2.69 2.37 -4.99
CA TYR A 214 -2.79 3.82 -4.97
C TYR A 214 -3.88 4.26 -4.01
N GLY A 215 -3.59 5.38 -3.33
CA GLY A 215 -4.54 6.01 -2.45
C GLY A 215 -3.93 7.13 -1.62
N MET A 216 -4.75 7.65 -0.73
CA MET A 216 -4.43 8.79 0.11
C MET A 216 -5.28 8.77 1.38
N THR A 217 -4.92 9.56 2.38
CA THR A 217 -5.63 9.60 3.66
C THR A 217 -7.11 9.90 3.48
N GLU A 218 -7.43 10.78 2.55
CA GLU A 218 -8.78 11.20 2.20
C GLU A 218 -9.66 10.08 1.61
N CYS A 219 -9.06 8.94 1.24
CA CYS A 219 -9.78 7.76 0.70
C CYS A 219 -9.67 6.50 1.60
N SER A 220 -9.18 6.60 2.82
CA SER A 220 -9.19 5.60 3.92
C SER A 220 -8.37 4.30 3.76
N PRO A 221 -7.24 4.15 3.09
CA PRO A 221 -6.60 5.04 2.12
C PRO A 221 -6.75 4.61 0.66
N VAL A 222 -7.12 3.34 0.34
CA VAL A 222 -6.93 2.73 -0.98
C VAL A 222 -8.04 3.11 -1.95
N VAL A 223 -7.65 3.56 -3.14
CA VAL A 223 -8.53 3.88 -4.27
C VAL A 223 -8.49 2.76 -5.32
N SER A 224 -7.29 2.30 -5.64
CA SER A 224 -7.08 1.21 -6.59
C SER A 224 -5.91 0.33 -6.17
N ALA A 225 -5.92 -0.92 -6.56
CA ALA A 225 -4.84 -1.84 -6.29
C ALA A 225 -4.73 -2.95 -7.32
N ASN A 226 -3.50 -3.41 -7.55
CA ASN A 226 -3.22 -4.71 -8.11
C ASN A 226 -3.49 -5.78 -7.04
N CYS A 227 -3.97 -6.94 -7.43
CA CYS A 227 -4.25 -8.04 -6.51
C CYS A 227 -3.94 -9.40 -7.14
N PRO A 228 -3.95 -10.51 -6.37
CA PRO A 228 -3.69 -11.85 -6.89
C PRO A 228 -4.59 -12.27 -8.06
N LYS A 229 -5.84 -11.80 -8.08
CA LYS A 229 -6.82 -12.13 -9.13
C LYS A 229 -6.57 -11.34 -10.41
N VAL A 230 -6.21 -10.06 -10.28
CA VAL A 230 -6.06 -9.11 -11.40
C VAL A 230 -4.90 -8.17 -11.12
N SER A 231 -3.86 -8.26 -11.94
CA SER A 231 -2.68 -7.40 -11.79
C SER A 231 -2.00 -7.08 -13.11
N LYS A 232 -1.48 -5.87 -13.23
CA LYS A 232 -0.67 -5.40 -14.35
C LYS A 232 0.48 -4.57 -13.82
N ALA A 233 1.68 -5.13 -13.88
CA ALA A 233 2.88 -4.47 -13.37
C ALA A 233 3.11 -3.11 -14.03
N GLY A 234 3.41 -2.09 -13.24
CA GLY A 234 3.62 -0.71 -13.69
C GLY A 234 2.34 0.12 -13.78
N THR A 235 1.20 -0.41 -13.35
CA THR A 235 -0.05 0.32 -13.10
C THR A 235 -0.34 0.37 -11.60
N ILE A 236 -1.23 1.27 -11.20
CA ILE A 236 -1.72 1.33 -9.82
C ILE A 236 -2.97 0.46 -9.57
N GLY A 237 -3.21 -0.51 -10.47
CA GLY A 237 -4.28 -1.50 -10.35
C GLY A 237 -5.63 -1.02 -10.85
N LYS A 238 -6.67 -1.78 -10.51
CA LYS A 238 -8.07 -1.41 -10.80
C LYS A 238 -8.70 -0.71 -9.59
N PRO A 239 -9.66 0.20 -9.81
CA PRO A 239 -10.46 0.76 -8.72
C PRO A 239 -11.08 -0.32 -7.84
N LEU A 240 -11.24 -0.01 -6.55
CA LEU A 240 -11.96 -0.86 -5.62
C LEU A 240 -13.46 -0.93 -5.99
N SER A 241 -14.10 -2.06 -5.74
CA SER A 241 -15.47 -2.35 -6.20
C SER A 241 -16.54 -1.40 -5.63
N LEU A 242 -16.34 -0.89 -4.41
CA LEU A 242 -17.26 0.05 -3.75
C LEU A 242 -16.90 1.52 -3.99
N LEU A 243 -16.02 1.80 -4.95
CA LEU A 243 -15.64 3.15 -5.35
C LEU A 243 -15.99 3.41 -6.81
N GLU A 244 -16.51 4.59 -7.07
CA GLU A 244 -16.61 5.16 -8.41
C GLU A 244 -15.39 6.04 -8.66
N VAL A 245 -14.61 5.71 -9.69
CA VAL A 245 -13.41 6.46 -10.09
C VAL A 245 -13.56 6.90 -11.52
N LYS A 246 -13.39 8.21 -11.77
CA LYS A 246 -13.41 8.79 -13.12
C LYS A 246 -12.23 9.75 -13.32
N ILE A 247 -11.90 9.98 -14.58
CA ILE A 247 -10.93 11.00 -14.96
C ILE A 247 -11.71 12.28 -15.29
N GLY A 248 -11.46 13.30 -14.47
CA GLY A 248 -12.05 14.62 -14.63
C GLY A 248 -11.18 15.57 -15.42
N ASP A 249 -11.42 16.88 -15.23
CA ASP A 249 -10.66 17.93 -15.90
C ASP A 249 -9.16 17.81 -15.61
N ASN A 250 -8.34 18.23 -16.56
CA ASN A 250 -6.86 18.18 -16.48
C ASN A 250 -6.31 16.76 -16.19
N SER A 251 -7.00 15.72 -16.62
CA SER A 251 -6.66 14.32 -16.32
C SER A 251 -6.62 14.00 -14.82
N GLU A 252 -7.33 14.75 -13.98
CA GLU A 252 -7.40 14.53 -12.54
C GLU A 252 -8.22 13.29 -12.21
N ILE A 253 -7.71 12.47 -11.28
CA ILE A 253 -8.43 11.33 -10.74
C ILE A 253 -9.47 11.84 -9.74
N TRP A 254 -10.74 11.55 -10.00
CA TRP A 254 -11.86 11.87 -9.10
C TRP A 254 -12.44 10.60 -8.52
N VAL A 255 -12.75 10.63 -7.22
CA VAL A 255 -13.17 9.45 -6.46
C VAL A 255 -14.44 9.73 -5.68
N LYS A 256 -15.38 8.79 -5.71
CA LYS A 256 -16.61 8.84 -4.92
C LYS A 256 -16.92 7.47 -4.33
N GLY A 257 -17.42 7.44 -3.09
CA GLY A 257 -17.86 6.23 -2.40
C GLY A 257 -17.70 6.33 -0.90
N ASP A 258 -18.14 5.30 -0.19
CA ASP A 258 -18.23 5.31 1.28
C ASP A 258 -16.88 5.34 2.00
N SER A 259 -15.78 5.00 1.34
CA SER A 259 -14.43 5.14 1.91
C SER A 259 -13.80 6.52 1.71
N VAL A 260 -14.47 7.44 0.98
CA VAL A 260 -14.01 8.82 0.83
C VAL A 260 -14.38 9.61 2.10
N PHE A 261 -13.44 10.38 2.62
CA PHE A 261 -13.55 11.13 3.87
C PHE A 261 -14.73 12.10 3.92
N VAL A 262 -15.11 12.50 5.11
CA VAL A 262 -16.20 13.47 5.33
C VAL A 262 -15.79 14.88 4.88
N GLY A 263 -14.52 15.22 5.10
CA GLY A 263 -13.95 16.52 4.76
C GLY A 263 -12.71 16.83 5.59
N TYR A 264 -12.10 17.97 5.32
CA TYR A 264 -11.03 18.50 6.16
C TYR A 264 -11.61 19.15 7.40
N HIS A 265 -11.02 18.81 8.55
CA HIS A 265 -11.45 19.24 9.87
C HIS A 265 -11.47 20.76 10.00
N ASN A 266 -12.64 21.31 10.32
CA ASN A 266 -12.86 22.76 10.48
C ASN A 266 -12.43 23.62 9.26
N ASP A 267 -12.42 23.05 8.04
CA ASP A 267 -12.01 23.78 6.82
C ASP A 267 -13.11 23.75 5.73
N PRO A 268 -14.26 24.44 5.94
CA PRO A 268 -15.37 24.42 4.99
C PRO A 268 -15.03 25.05 3.64
N VAL A 269 -14.06 25.95 3.61
CA VAL A 269 -13.62 26.62 2.36
C VAL A 269 -12.91 25.63 1.46
N THR A 270 -11.97 24.86 2.00
CA THR A 270 -11.29 23.80 1.23
C THR A 270 -12.28 22.71 0.84
N ASN A 271 -13.19 22.32 1.74
CA ASN A 271 -14.17 21.26 1.46
C ASN A 271 -15.04 21.61 0.23
N LYS A 272 -15.53 22.83 0.11
CA LYS A 272 -16.26 23.28 -1.09
C LYS A 272 -15.44 23.23 -2.40
N ARG A 273 -14.12 23.30 -2.30
CA ARG A 273 -13.23 23.31 -3.47
C ARG A 273 -12.82 21.92 -3.93
N VAL A 274 -12.70 20.97 -2.99
CA VAL A 274 -12.19 19.63 -3.28
C VAL A 274 -13.29 18.64 -3.64
N PHE A 275 -14.55 18.97 -3.38
CA PHE A 275 -15.68 18.17 -3.85
C PHE A 275 -16.34 18.81 -5.05
N THR A 276 -16.82 17.99 -5.99
CA THR A 276 -17.68 18.41 -7.10
C THR A 276 -19.13 18.50 -6.63
N GLU A 277 -20.02 19.14 -7.41
CA GLU A 277 -21.44 19.21 -7.10
C GLU A 277 -22.11 17.84 -7.06
N ASP A 278 -21.64 16.89 -7.87
CA ASP A 278 -22.11 15.49 -7.91
C ASP A 278 -21.41 14.58 -6.89
N GLY A 279 -20.60 15.16 -5.96
CA GLY A 279 -20.04 14.50 -4.80
C GLY A 279 -18.74 13.72 -5.02
N PHE A 280 -18.02 13.95 -6.13
CA PHE A 280 -16.68 13.38 -6.30
C PHE A 280 -15.64 14.20 -5.57
N PHE A 281 -14.73 13.53 -4.90
CA PHE A 281 -13.52 14.12 -4.35
C PHE A 281 -12.45 14.28 -5.45
N LYS A 282 -11.90 15.47 -5.56
CA LYS A 282 -10.80 15.85 -6.46
C LYS A 282 -9.48 15.57 -5.76
N THR A 283 -8.76 14.53 -6.21
CA THR A 283 -7.57 14.05 -5.50
C THR A 283 -6.36 14.98 -5.64
N GLY A 284 -6.32 15.80 -6.68
CA GLY A 284 -5.12 16.56 -7.07
C GLY A 284 -4.06 15.71 -7.77
N ASP A 285 -4.33 14.44 -7.99
CA ASP A 285 -3.47 13.49 -8.67
C ASP A 285 -3.97 13.26 -10.10
N GLN A 286 -3.05 13.12 -11.06
CA GLN A 286 -3.38 12.90 -12.47
C GLN A 286 -3.19 11.44 -12.86
N GLY A 287 -4.05 10.98 -13.77
CA GLY A 287 -3.98 9.61 -14.28
C GLY A 287 -4.87 9.38 -15.49
N PHE A 288 -4.87 8.14 -15.94
CA PHE A 288 -5.73 7.67 -17.03
C PHE A 288 -6.01 6.18 -16.87
N PHE A 289 -7.11 5.71 -17.48
CA PHE A 289 -7.37 4.29 -17.64
C PHE A 289 -6.75 3.80 -18.94
N ASP A 290 -6.05 2.67 -18.89
CA ASP A 290 -5.59 1.99 -20.11
C ASP A 290 -6.70 1.13 -20.75
N SER A 291 -6.38 0.47 -21.86
CA SER A 291 -7.33 -0.35 -22.62
C SER A 291 -7.88 -1.58 -21.86
N ASP A 292 -7.25 -1.95 -20.76
CA ASP A 292 -7.64 -3.09 -19.92
C ASP A 292 -8.31 -2.61 -18.60
N ASP A 293 -8.67 -1.32 -18.51
CA ASP A 293 -9.27 -0.63 -17.35
C ASP A 293 -8.36 -0.61 -16.10
N PHE A 294 -7.04 -0.63 -16.29
CA PHE A 294 -6.11 -0.35 -15.21
C PHE A 294 -5.86 1.14 -15.08
N LEU A 295 -5.90 1.63 -13.85
CA LEU A 295 -5.58 3.02 -13.54
C LEU A 295 -4.06 3.21 -13.56
N ASN A 296 -3.63 4.27 -14.23
CA ASN A 296 -2.23 4.67 -14.34
C ASN A 296 -2.06 6.05 -13.72
N PHE A 297 -1.10 6.20 -12.82
CA PHE A 297 -0.74 7.47 -12.21
C PHE A 297 0.31 8.19 -13.07
N THR A 298 0.12 9.48 -13.32
CA THR A 298 1.03 10.30 -14.14
C THR A 298 1.72 11.42 -13.37
N GLY A 299 1.20 11.79 -12.19
CA GLY A 299 1.81 12.81 -11.35
C GLY A 299 0.81 13.57 -10.49
N ARG A 300 1.28 14.63 -9.84
CA ARG A 300 0.44 15.54 -9.05
C ARG A 300 0.28 16.88 -9.74
N ILE A 301 -0.93 17.41 -9.76
CA ILE A 301 -1.23 18.71 -10.39
C ILE A 301 -0.39 19.84 -9.77
N LYS A 302 -0.18 19.79 -8.45
CA LYS A 302 0.58 20.83 -7.72
C LYS A 302 2.10 20.68 -7.82
N GLU A 303 2.61 19.53 -8.24
CA GLU A 303 4.04 19.25 -8.41
C GLU A 303 4.53 19.51 -9.84
N LEU A 304 3.63 19.95 -10.72
CA LEU A 304 4.00 20.30 -12.08
C LEU A 304 4.91 21.52 -12.10
N LEU A 305 6.14 21.34 -12.56
CA LEU A 305 7.10 22.40 -12.79
C LEU A 305 6.89 22.98 -14.19
N LYS A 306 6.66 24.29 -14.28
CA LYS A 306 6.61 24.97 -15.57
C LYS A 306 8.02 25.32 -16.01
N THR A 307 8.49 24.72 -17.09
CA THR A 307 9.79 25.02 -17.68
C THR A 307 9.81 26.45 -18.26
N SER A 308 10.99 26.99 -18.50
CA SER A 308 11.18 28.29 -19.17
C SER A 308 10.56 28.35 -20.58
N THR A 309 10.34 27.21 -21.22
CA THR A 309 9.68 27.05 -22.51
C THR A 309 8.16 26.94 -22.42
N GLY A 310 7.58 27.02 -21.20
CA GLY A 310 6.13 26.96 -20.96
C GLY A 310 5.56 25.55 -20.86
N LYS A 311 6.37 24.48 -21.00
CA LYS A 311 5.92 23.09 -20.81
C LYS A 311 5.84 22.75 -19.32
N TYR A 312 4.80 22.00 -18.95
CA TYR A 312 4.69 21.43 -17.61
C TYR A 312 5.41 20.07 -17.58
N VAL A 313 6.25 19.86 -16.57
CA VAL A 313 7.00 18.62 -16.35
C VAL A 313 6.67 18.14 -14.93
N CYS A 314 6.31 16.87 -14.81
CA CYS A 314 6.18 16.20 -13.51
C CYS A 314 7.53 15.60 -13.14
N PRO A 315 8.15 15.97 -12.00
CA PRO A 315 9.45 15.40 -11.57
C PRO A 315 9.38 13.92 -11.24
N SER A 316 8.30 13.49 -10.57
CA SER A 316 8.18 12.13 -10.03
C SER A 316 8.43 10.99 -11.03
N PRO A 317 7.92 11.00 -12.29
CA PRO A 317 8.25 9.95 -13.25
C PRO A 317 9.73 9.93 -13.66
N ILE A 318 10.38 11.11 -13.67
CA ILE A 318 11.81 11.24 -14.04
C ILE A 318 12.69 10.72 -12.90
N GLU A 319 12.36 11.06 -11.66
CA GLU A 319 13.06 10.60 -10.45
C GLU A 319 13.00 9.07 -10.27
N LEU A 320 11.93 8.43 -10.77
CA LEU A 320 11.77 6.97 -10.73
C LEU A 320 12.63 6.23 -11.77
N GLU A 321 13.09 6.91 -12.81
CA GLU A 321 13.95 6.34 -13.86
C GLU A 321 15.45 6.50 -13.58
N ILE A 322 15.83 7.39 -12.66
CA ILE A 322 17.21 7.64 -12.23
C ILE A 322 17.57 6.68 -11.07
#